data_f64f89f491ff256397c49ab7a29d1cae
#
_entry.id   f64f89f491ff256397c49ab7a29d1cae
#
_cell.length_a   1.000
_cell.length_b   1.000
_cell.length_c   1.000
_cell.angle_alpha   90.00
_cell.angle_beta   90.00
_cell.angle_gamma   90.00
#
_symmetry.space_group_name_H-M   'P 1'
#
loop_
_entity.id
_entity.type
_entity.pdbx_description
1 polymer ?
#
loop_
_entity_poly.entity_id
_entity_poly.type
_entity_poly.pdbx_seq_one_letter_code
_entity_poly.pdbx_strand_id
1 'polypeptide(L)'
;MHLSRYWKIGLVVLCMLLGAGSTWAQSGQGQQKELKFITAEKRFLGVRFIYDRQIINNPLALQIPMLQLRDPEVSREFLMYKSQRQAVQWLSLISAGVSLYTIFNRDKVSDGFYWGTVGGTLLVNSYLNIKSNIHLGRAVNRFNQQVLLQNQIGLSMETLPTQQTVAGLSWRHSF
;
A
#
# COMPACT_ATOMS: atom_id res chain seq x y z
N MET A 1 -16.42 -46.16 -0.24
CA MET A 1 -15.67 -45.77 0.96
C MET A 1 -14.42 -44.94 0.64
N HIS A 2 -14.47 -44.01 -0.35
CA HIS A 2 -13.31 -43.21 -0.80
C HIS A 2 -13.44 -41.68 -0.57
N LEU A 3 -14.56 -41.19 -0.03
CA LEU A 3 -14.79 -39.74 0.17
C LEU A 3 -13.95 -39.12 1.30
N SER A 4 -13.48 -39.91 2.28
CA SER A 4 -12.80 -39.38 3.47
C SER A 4 -11.35 -38.94 3.23
N ARG A 5 -10.70 -39.39 2.18
CA ARG A 5 -9.31 -39.02 1.86
C ARG A 5 -9.20 -37.57 1.29
N TYR A 6 -10.12 -37.17 0.44
CA TYR A 6 -10.10 -35.87 -0.19
C TYR A 6 -10.46 -34.72 0.78
N TRP A 7 -11.32 -35.02 1.76
CA TRP A 7 -11.65 -34.05 2.84
C TRP A 7 -10.43 -33.71 3.69
N LYS A 8 -9.60 -34.70 4.02
CA LYS A 8 -8.38 -34.47 4.82
C LYS A 8 -7.34 -33.63 4.06
N ILE A 9 -7.19 -33.83 2.76
CA ILE A 9 -6.27 -33.06 1.91
C ILE A 9 -6.76 -31.61 1.78
N GLY A 10 -8.05 -31.39 1.58
CA GLY A 10 -8.66 -30.06 1.52
C GLY A 10 -8.47 -29.27 2.81
N LEU A 11 -8.57 -29.93 3.97
CA LEU A 11 -8.41 -29.29 5.27
C LEU A 11 -6.95 -28.90 5.56
N VAL A 12 -5.98 -29.70 5.13
CA VAL A 12 -4.54 -29.40 5.26
C VAL A 12 -4.15 -28.20 4.38
N VAL A 13 -4.66 -28.15 3.15
CA VAL A 13 -4.41 -27.00 2.25
C VAL A 13 -5.04 -25.72 2.81
N LEU A 14 -6.23 -25.81 3.39
CA LEU A 14 -6.91 -24.66 4.03
C LEU A 14 -6.13 -24.17 5.26
N CYS A 15 -5.57 -25.06 6.08
CA CYS A 15 -4.74 -24.70 7.24
C CYS A 15 -3.41 -24.05 6.83
N MET A 16 -2.79 -24.49 5.73
CA MET A 16 -1.57 -23.84 5.21
C MET A 16 -1.83 -22.44 4.68
N LEU A 17 -3.02 -22.18 4.12
CA LEU A 17 -3.40 -20.85 3.65
C LEU A 17 -3.71 -19.87 4.81
N LEU A 18 -4.17 -20.37 5.95
CA LEU A 18 -4.47 -19.56 7.13
C LEU A 18 -3.24 -19.27 8.01
N GLY A 19 -2.18 -20.06 7.90
CA GLY A 19 -0.95 -19.91 8.70
C GLY A 19 0.03 -18.83 8.23
N ALA A 20 -0.19 -18.19 7.09
CA ALA A 20 0.76 -17.21 6.53
C ALA A 20 0.63 -15.79 7.10
N GLY A 21 -0.19 -15.58 8.13
CA GLY A 21 -0.48 -14.27 8.73
C GLY A 21 0.35 -13.92 9.97
N SER A 22 1.65 -14.26 10.02
CA SER A 22 2.50 -13.77 11.12
C SER A 22 2.79 -12.28 10.95
N THR A 23 1.97 -11.46 11.59
CA THR A 23 2.19 -10.03 11.74
C THR A 23 3.39 -9.78 12.64
N TRP A 24 4.48 -9.33 12.05
CA TRP A 24 5.60 -8.76 12.78
C TRP A 24 5.17 -7.38 13.31
N ALA A 25 4.68 -7.34 14.53
CA ALA A 25 4.48 -6.09 15.25
C ALA A 25 5.86 -5.60 15.72
N GLN A 26 6.52 -4.76 14.92
CA GLN A 26 7.67 -4.01 15.39
C GLN A 26 7.18 -2.84 16.24
N SER A 27 7.34 -2.97 17.55
CA SER A 27 7.24 -1.89 18.53
C SER A 27 8.44 -0.94 18.36
N GLY A 28 8.33 -0.02 17.39
CA GLY A 28 9.30 1.06 17.21
C GLY A 28 8.94 2.21 18.14
N GLN A 29 9.70 2.40 19.21
CA GLN A 29 9.71 3.63 20.02
C GLN A 29 9.94 4.84 19.12
N GLY A 30 9.03 5.83 19.24
CA GLY A 30 8.96 6.98 18.37
C GLY A 30 10.09 7.99 18.57
N GLN A 31 11.18 7.80 17.87
CA GLN A 31 11.93 8.94 17.38
C GLN A 31 11.09 9.56 16.26
N GLN A 32 10.63 10.80 16.42
CA GLN A 32 10.09 11.60 15.34
C GLN A 32 11.20 11.76 14.29
N LYS A 33 11.29 10.75 13.41
CA LYS A 33 12.23 10.79 12.30
C LYS A 33 11.79 11.91 11.39
N GLU A 34 12.70 12.85 11.12
CA GLU A 34 12.47 13.94 10.17
C GLU A 34 11.90 13.39 8.86
N LEU A 35 10.73 13.90 8.47
CA LEU A 35 10.05 13.45 7.27
C LEU A 35 10.80 13.94 6.04
N LYS A 36 11.15 13.02 5.16
CA LYS A 36 11.88 13.29 3.91
C LYS A 36 10.94 13.17 2.72
N PHE A 37 11.34 13.78 1.59
CA PHE A 37 10.60 13.70 0.35
C PHE A 37 10.55 12.27 -0.20
N ILE A 38 9.39 11.92 -0.77
CA ILE A 38 9.22 10.71 -1.56
C ILE A 38 9.45 11.07 -3.02
N THR A 39 10.50 10.54 -3.62
CA THR A 39 10.76 10.69 -5.06
C THR A 39 10.12 9.54 -5.82
N ALA A 40 9.32 9.86 -6.84
CA ALA A 40 8.69 8.88 -7.72
C ALA A 40 9.38 8.89 -9.08
N GLU A 41 10.08 7.81 -9.41
CA GLU A 41 10.71 7.60 -10.71
C GLU A 41 9.81 6.76 -11.61
N LYS A 42 9.43 7.31 -12.76
CA LYS A 42 8.69 6.57 -13.78
C LYS A 42 9.64 5.60 -14.48
N ARG A 43 9.25 4.33 -14.56
CA ARG A 43 9.91 3.29 -15.35
C ARG A 43 8.98 2.72 -16.39
N PHE A 44 9.52 2.01 -17.37
CA PHE A 44 8.73 1.37 -18.43
C PHE A 44 7.62 0.44 -17.87
N LEU A 45 7.87 -0.26 -16.77
CA LEU A 45 6.93 -1.19 -16.13
C LEU A 45 6.39 -0.69 -14.78
N GLY A 46 6.25 0.62 -14.58
CA GLY A 46 5.64 1.15 -13.37
C GLY A 46 6.36 2.35 -12.74
N VAL A 47 6.08 2.58 -11.46
CA VAL A 47 6.68 3.68 -10.70
C VAL A 47 7.51 3.09 -9.57
N ARG A 48 8.76 3.54 -9.46
CA ARG A 48 9.64 3.23 -8.34
C ARG A 48 9.60 4.40 -7.36
N PHE A 49 9.53 4.10 -6.08
CA PHE A 49 9.59 5.11 -5.03
C PHE A 49 10.94 5.05 -4.32
N ILE A 50 11.47 6.23 -4.00
CA ILE A 50 12.69 6.39 -3.22
C ILE A 50 12.32 7.24 -2.01
N TYR A 51 12.58 6.73 -0.81
CA TYR A 51 12.38 7.41 0.45
C TYR A 51 13.60 7.21 1.33
N ASP A 52 14.15 8.27 1.90
CA ASP A 52 15.35 8.24 2.74
C ASP A 52 16.54 7.50 2.08
N ARG A 53 16.78 7.76 0.80
CA ARG A 53 17.80 7.10 -0.05
C ARG A 53 17.60 5.60 -0.24
N GLN A 54 16.50 5.05 0.23
CA GLN A 54 16.16 3.63 0.05
C GLN A 54 15.16 3.46 -1.09
N ILE A 55 15.39 2.45 -1.90
CA ILE A 55 14.48 2.07 -2.97
C ILE A 55 13.33 1.26 -2.37
N ILE A 56 12.11 1.75 -2.55
CA ILE A 56 10.90 1.10 -2.08
C ILE A 56 10.23 0.41 -3.25
N ASN A 57 10.36 -0.90 -3.29
CA ASN A 57 9.72 -1.73 -4.31
C ASN A 57 8.23 -1.97 -4.02
N ASN A 58 7.86 -2.02 -2.74
CA ASN A 58 6.47 -2.18 -2.32
C ASN A 58 5.92 -0.84 -1.80
N PRO A 59 5.02 -0.17 -2.53
CA PRO A 59 4.46 1.11 -2.09
C PRO A 59 3.74 1.06 -0.73
N LEU A 60 3.31 -0.13 -0.27
CA LEU A 60 2.71 -0.28 1.07
C LEU A 60 3.70 0.04 2.21
N ALA A 61 5.01 -0.05 1.96
CA ALA A 61 6.03 0.34 2.93
C ALA A 61 6.03 1.87 3.20
N LEU A 62 5.45 2.68 2.29
CA LEU A 62 5.24 4.11 2.51
C LEU A 62 4.14 4.41 3.54
N GLN A 63 3.43 3.40 4.04
CA GLN A 63 2.36 3.58 5.03
C GLN A 63 2.86 4.30 6.28
N ILE A 64 4.04 3.93 6.78
CA ILE A 64 4.59 4.50 8.01
C ILE A 64 4.85 6.00 7.86
N PRO A 65 5.66 6.49 6.91
CA PRO A 65 5.90 7.93 6.77
C PRO A 65 4.64 8.72 6.44
N MET A 66 3.71 8.16 5.64
CA MET A 66 2.47 8.85 5.29
C MET A 66 1.53 9.03 6.48
N LEU A 67 1.42 8.03 7.36
CA LEU A 67 0.62 8.14 8.58
C LEU A 67 1.29 9.02 9.64
N GLN A 68 2.62 9.08 9.69
CA GLN A 68 3.36 9.96 10.61
C GLN A 68 3.10 11.44 10.34
N LEU A 69 2.83 11.82 9.10
CA LEU A 69 2.52 13.21 8.74
C LEU A 69 1.21 13.72 9.38
N ARG A 70 0.30 12.81 9.79
CA ARG A 70 -1.02 13.10 10.39
C ARG A 70 -1.92 14.00 9.52
N ASP A 71 -1.65 14.10 8.23
CA ASP A 71 -2.53 14.80 7.28
C ASP A 71 -3.71 13.88 6.92
N PRO A 72 -4.98 14.33 7.12
CA PRO A 72 -6.15 13.49 6.85
C PRO A 72 -6.32 13.18 5.37
N GLU A 73 -5.93 14.07 4.46
CA GLU A 73 -6.03 13.84 3.01
C GLU A 73 -4.99 12.81 2.54
N VAL A 74 -3.73 12.92 3.00
CA VAL A 74 -2.69 11.93 2.70
C VAL A 74 -3.11 10.55 3.19
N SER A 75 -3.59 10.48 4.43
CA SER A 75 -4.04 9.22 5.03
C SER A 75 -5.22 8.63 4.26
N ARG A 76 -6.22 9.43 3.88
CA ARG A 76 -7.39 8.99 3.10
C ARG A 76 -6.99 8.44 1.75
N GLU A 77 -6.20 9.18 0.98
CA GLU A 77 -5.78 8.76 -0.37
C GLU A 77 -4.94 7.48 -0.30
N PHE A 78 -4.04 7.37 0.69
CA PHE A 78 -3.24 6.17 0.87
C PHE A 78 -4.08 4.96 1.31
N LEU A 79 -5.06 5.13 2.19
CA LEU A 79 -5.97 4.06 2.60
C LEU A 79 -6.85 3.58 1.43
N MET A 80 -7.30 4.49 0.56
CA MET A 80 -8.00 4.13 -0.68
C MET A 80 -7.11 3.29 -1.60
N TYR A 81 -5.84 3.69 -1.79
CA TYR A 81 -4.87 2.88 -2.52
C TYR A 81 -4.76 1.47 -1.92
N LYS A 82 -4.56 1.37 -0.60
CA LYS A 82 -4.41 0.09 0.11
C LYS A 82 -5.64 -0.80 -0.05
N SER A 83 -6.83 -0.25 0.14
CA SER A 83 -8.10 -0.98 -0.01
C SER A 83 -8.27 -1.52 -1.43
N GLN A 84 -8.00 -0.71 -2.46
CA GLN A 84 -8.09 -1.15 -3.84
C GLN A 84 -7.07 -2.24 -4.19
N ARG A 85 -5.84 -2.16 -3.65
CA ARG A 85 -4.82 -3.22 -3.81
C ARG A 85 -5.26 -4.53 -3.16
N GLN A 86 -5.90 -4.46 -1.99
CA GLN A 86 -6.49 -5.65 -1.36
C GLN A 86 -7.62 -6.23 -2.20
N ALA A 87 -8.50 -5.39 -2.76
CA ALA A 87 -9.58 -5.85 -3.65
C ALA A 87 -9.02 -6.57 -4.89
N VAL A 88 -7.94 -6.06 -5.50
CA VAL A 88 -7.24 -6.71 -6.61
C VAL A 88 -6.73 -8.10 -6.21
N GLN A 89 -6.15 -8.22 -5.01
CA GLN A 89 -5.66 -9.52 -4.51
C GLN A 89 -6.80 -10.53 -4.35
N TRP A 90 -7.93 -10.13 -3.76
CA TRP A 90 -9.10 -10.98 -3.63
C TRP A 90 -9.69 -11.40 -4.97
N LEU A 91 -9.83 -10.47 -5.92
CA LEU A 91 -10.29 -10.76 -7.29
C LEU A 91 -9.36 -11.75 -8.00
N SER A 92 -8.06 -11.64 -7.81
CA SER A 92 -7.09 -12.57 -8.38
C SER A 92 -7.23 -13.98 -7.81
N LEU A 93 -7.53 -14.11 -6.51
CA LEU A 93 -7.81 -15.41 -5.88
C LEU A 93 -9.10 -16.04 -6.40
N ILE A 94 -10.16 -15.25 -6.59
CA ILE A 94 -11.43 -15.72 -7.17
C ILE A 94 -11.18 -16.22 -8.59
N SER A 95 -10.48 -15.45 -9.41
CA SER A 95 -10.14 -15.85 -10.79
C SER A 95 -9.32 -17.14 -10.84
N ALA A 96 -8.32 -17.29 -9.95
CA ALA A 96 -7.54 -18.51 -9.83
C ALA A 96 -8.40 -19.71 -9.42
N GLY A 97 -9.32 -19.51 -8.47
CA GLY A 97 -10.26 -20.54 -8.03
C GLY A 97 -11.18 -21.02 -9.16
N VAL A 98 -11.75 -20.09 -9.93
CA VAL A 98 -12.58 -20.42 -11.10
C VAL A 98 -11.76 -21.15 -12.16
N SER A 99 -10.53 -20.73 -12.42
CA SER A 99 -9.67 -21.39 -13.39
C SER A 99 -9.35 -22.85 -12.96
N LEU A 100 -9.02 -23.05 -11.70
CA LEU A 100 -8.80 -24.40 -11.16
C LEU A 100 -10.06 -25.25 -11.24
N TYR A 101 -11.22 -24.72 -10.84
CA TYR A 101 -12.50 -25.42 -10.93
C TYR A 101 -12.81 -25.85 -12.36
N THR A 102 -12.57 -24.99 -13.34
CA THR A 102 -12.79 -25.28 -14.76
C THR A 102 -11.86 -26.37 -15.26
N ILE A 103 -10.59 -26.40 -14.83
CA ILE A 103 -9.65 -27.47 -15.20
C ILE A 103 -10.16 -28.84 -14.74
N PHE A 104 -10.69 -28.93 -13.50
CA PHE A 104 -11.18 -30.21 -12.95
C PHE A 104 -12.59 -30.57 -13.39
N ASN A 105 -13.38 -29.64 -13.90
CA ASN A 105 -14.77 -29.89 -14.29
C ASN A 105 -15.07 -29.36 -15.70
N ARG A 106 -14.17 -29.58 -16.64
CA ARG A 106 -14.26 -29.04 -18.00
C ARG A 106 -15.58 -29.39 -18.71
N ASP A 107 -16.11 -30.56 -18.47
CA ASP A 107 -17.35 -31.02 -19.09
C ASP A 107 -18.62 -30.36 -18.54
N LYS A 108 -18.51 -29.69 -17.38
CA LYS A 108 -19.64 -29.05 -16.69
C LYS A 108 -19.65 -27.51 -16.81
N VAL A 109 -18.55 -26.94 -17.28
CA VAL A 109 -18.39 -25.47 -17.37
C VAL A 109 -18.49 -25.05 -18.82
N SER A 110 -19.44 -24.13 -19.11
CA SER A 110 -19.53 -23.59 -20.46
C SER A 110 -18.39 -22.60 -20.73
N ASP A 111 -17.93 -22.58 -21.99
CA ASP A 111 -16.89 -21.65 -22.45
C ASP A 111 -17.29 -20.19 -22.18
N GLY A 112 -18.58 -19.84 -22.36
CA GLY A 112 -19.09 -18.53 -22.07
C GLY A 112 -18.96 -18.12 -20.61
N PHE A 113 -19.20 -19.01 -19.67
CA PHE A 113 -18.99 -18.76 -18.25
C PHE A 113 -17.50 -18.53 -17.92
N TYR A 114 -16.63 -19.37 -18.47
CA TYR A 114 -15.20 -19.22 -18.25
C TYR A 114 -14.66 -17.89 -18.77
N TRP A 115 -14.91 -17.58 -20.06
CA TRP A 115 -14.42 -16.34 -20.65
C TRP A 115 -15.09 -15.09 -20.07
N GLY A 116 -16.35 -15.16 -19.67
CA GLY A 116 -17.06 -14.09 -18.98
C GLY A 116 -16.43 -13.79 -17.61
N THR A 117 -16.08 -14.81 -16.85
CA THR A 117 -15.45 -14.66 -15.53
C THR A 117 -14.01 -14.17 -15.65
N VAL A 118 -13.19 -14.78 -16.49
CA VAL A 118 -11.79 -14.42 -16.67
C VAL A 118 -11.68 -13.03 -17.31
N GLY A 119 -12.42 -12.75 -18.37
CA GLY A 119 -12.43 -11.46 -19.03
C GLY A 119 -12.99 -10.35 -18.14
N GLY A 120 -14.08 -10.61 -17.43
CA GLY A 120 -14.65 -9.67 -16.47
C GLY A 120 -13.70 -9.33 -15.33
N THR A 121 -13.06 -10.32 -14.72
CA THR A 121 -12.05 -10.08 -13.66
C THR A 121 -10.83 -9.32 -14.17
N LEU A 122 -10.39 -9.57 -15.39
CA LEU A 122 -9.27 -8.84 -16.00
C LEU A 122 -9.61 -7.36 -16.20
N LEU A 123 -10.80 -7.02 -16.68
CA LEU A 123 -11.25 -5.64 -16.82
C LEU A 123 -11.36 -4.92 -15.48
N VAL A 124 -11.97 -5.55 -14.48
CA VAL A 124 -12.10 -4.98 -13.14
C VAL A 124 -10.73 -4.79 -12.48
N ASN A 125 -9.83 -5.77 -12.61
CA ASN A 125 -8.46 -5.66 -12.10
C ASN A 125 -7.70 -4.51 -12.74
N SER A 126 -7.81 -4.34 -14.06
CA SER A 126 -7.16 -3.24 -14.79
C SER A 126 -7.68 -1.89 -14.31
N TYR A 127 -8.99 -1.74 -14.18
CA TYR A 127 -9.61 -0.52 -13.66
C TYR A 127 -9.15 -0.20 -12.23
N LEU A 128 -9.18 -1.18 -11.33
CA LEU A 128 -8.75 -1.00 -9.94
C LEU A 128 -7.25 -0.67 -9.83
N ASN A 129 -6.40 -1.27 -10.67
CA ASN A 129 -4.98 -0.95 -10.70
C ASN A 129 -4.72 0.50 -11.14
N ILE A 130 -5.41 0.96 -12.20
CA ILE A 130 -5.28 2.36 -12.65
C ILE A 130 -5.73 3.31 -11.55
N LYS A 131 -6.91 3.08 -10.99
CA LYS A 131 -7.49 3.93 -9.94
C LYS A 131 -6.62 3.95 -8.68
N SER A 132 -6.10 2.79 -8.27
CA SER A 132 -5.17 2.64 -7.15
C SER A 132 -3.91 3.49 -7.36
N ASN A 133 -3.30 3.45 -8.55
CA ASN A 133 -2.11 4.24 -8.85
C ASN A 133 -2.38 5.76 -8.83
N ILE A 134 -3.58 6.20 -9.22
CA ILE A 134 -3.99 7.61 -9.12
C ILE A 134 -4.04 8.04 -7.65
N HIS A 135 -4.66 7.25 -6.77
CA HIS A 135 -4.72 7.54 -5.33
C HIS A 135 -3.33 7.58 -4.71
N LEU A 136 -2.46 6.63 -5.06
CA LEU A 136 -1.07 6.64 -4.58
C LEU A 136 -0.32 7.90 -5.05
N GLY A 137 -0.46 8.28 -6.30
CA GLY A 137 0.15 9.50 -6.83
C GLY A 137 -0.32 10.77 -6.12
N ARG A 138 -1.63 10.87 -5.82
CA ARG A 138 -2.18 11.98 -5.04
C ARG A 138 -1.64 12.00 -3.62
N ALA A 139 -1.59 10.84 -2.95
CA ALA A 139 -1.04 10.73 -1.61
C ALA A 139 0.42 11.17 -1.54
N VAL A 140 1.27 10.73 -2.49
CA VAL A 140 2.68 11.12 -2.57
C VAL A 140 2.84 12.62 -2.84
N ASN A 141 2.09 13.17 -3.79
CA ASN A 141 2.17 14.59 -4.11
C ASN A 141 1.76 15.45 -2.91
N ARG A 142 0.66 15.09 -2.25
CA ARG A 142 0.19 15.82 -1.06
C ARG A 142 1.17 15.69 0.10
N PHE A 143 1.71 14.49 0.32
CA PHE A 143 2.75 14.25 1.32
C PHE A 143 3.95 15.18 1.09
N ASN A 144 4.48 15.23 -0.12
CA ASN A 144 5.63 16.07 -0.45
C ASN A 144 5.33 17.55 -0.26
N GLN A 145 4.11 18.03 -0.60
CA GLN A 145 3.69 19.41 -0.35
C GLN A 145 3.70 19.75 1.15
N GLN A 146 3.17 18.84 1.97
CA GLN A 146 3.13 19.06 3.43
C GLN A 146 4.53 19.02 4.06
N VAL A 147 5.40 18.13 3.60
CA VAL A 147 6.80 18.07 4.03
C VAL A 147 7.53 19.36 3.66
N LEU A 148 7.27 19.93 2.47
CA LEU A 148 7.79 21.26 2.08
C LEU A 148 7.34 22.35 3.06
N LEU A 149 6.05 22.42 3.35
CA LEU A 149 5.51 23.42 4.25
C LEU A 149 6.10 23.30 5.66
N GLN A 150 6.23 22.07 6.18
CA GLN A 150 6.83 21.84 7.49
C GLN A 150 8.32 22.25 7.55
N ASN A 151 9.06 22.03 6.46
CA ASN A 151 10.48 22.38 6.40
C ASN A 151 10.70 23.88 6.16
N GLN A 152 9.71 24.62 5.64
CA GLN A 152 9.81 26.07 5.40
C GLN A 152 9.37 26.90 6.62
N ILE A 153 8.50 26.37 7.45
CA ILE A 153 7.97 27.04 8.64
C ILE A 153 8.36 26.24 9.87
N GLY A 154 9.49 26.57 10.48
CA GLY A 154 9.94 25.98 11.74
C GLY A 154 9.62 26.93 12.91
N LEU A 155 8.96 26.40 13.95
CA LEU A 155 8.98 27.01 15.27
C LEU A 155 10.34 26.70 15.90
N SER A 156 11.22 27.68 15.97
CA SER A 156 12.47 27.55 16.72
C SER A 156 12.22 28.01 18.16
N MET A 157 12.42 27.11 19.12
CA MET A 157 12.57 27.46 20.53
C MET A 157 14.06 27.53 20.83
N GLU A 158 14.58 28.73 21.03
CA GLU A 158 15.97 28.95 21.38
C GLU A 158 16.06 29.39 22.83
N THR A 159 16.83 28.67 23.65
CA THR A 159 17.15 29.09 25.00
C THR A 159 18.35 30.02 24.95
N LEU A 160 18.12 31.29 25.24
CA LEU A 160 19.18 32.29 25.38
C LEU A 160 20.07 31.96 26.59
N PRO A 161 21.33 32.43 26.61
CA PRO A 161 22.25 32.24 27.75
C PRO A 161 21.69 32.77 29.09
N THR A 162 20.66 33.61 29.04
CA THR A 162 19.93 34.17 30.19
C THR A 162 18.84 33.25 30.75
N GLN A 163 18.77 31.97 30.29
CA GLN A 163 17.73 31.00 30.64
C GLN A 163 16.29 31.37 30.23
N GLN A 164 16.13 32.40 29.41
CA GLN A 164 14.83 32.73 28.83
C GLN A 164 14.60 31.98 27.54
N THR A 165 13.45 31.30 27.47
CA THR A 165 13.03 30.57 26.23
C THR A 165 12.30 31.59 25.33
N VAL A 166 12.86 31.88 24.18
CA VAL A 166 12.22 32.70 23.15
C VAL A 166 11.68 31.79 22.07
N ALA A 167 10.36 31.89 21.81
CA ALA A 167 9.73 31.22 20.68
C ALA A 167 9.81 32.17 19.46
N GLY A 168 10.46 31.72 18.40
CA GLY A 168 10.59 32.42 17.14
C GLY A 168 10.06 31.62 15.97
N LEU A 169 9.50 32.30 14.95
CA LEU A 169 9.22 31.75 13.65
C LEU A 169 10.51 31.78 12.82
N SER A 170 11.11 30.66 12.54
CA SER A 170 12.26 30.57 11.63
C SER A 170 11.76 30.24 10.22
N TRP A 171 12.08 31.11 9.27
CA TRP A 171 11.88 30.86 7.86
C TRP A 171 13.25 30.53 7.22
N ARG A 172 13.41 29.30 6.78
CA ARG A 172 14.60 28.92 5.99
C ARG A 172 14.27 29.02 4.50
N HIS A 173 14.89 29.94 3.83
CA HIS A 173 14.92 30.00 2.38
C HIS A 173 16.24 29.37 1.92
N SER A 174 16.17 28.22 1.24
CA SER A 174 17.34 27.67 0.55
C SER A 174 17.44 28.32 -0.82
N PHE A 175 18.56 29.01 -1.07
CA PHE A 175 18.93 29.51 -2.38
C PHE A 175 19.53 28.39 -3.23
#